data_dd1e1e05a687ace755ef91fbc74329bd
#
_entry.id   dd1e1e05a687ace755ef91fbc74329bd
#
_cell.length_a   1.000
_cell.length_b   1.000
_cell.length_c   1.000
_cell.angle_alpha   90.00
_cell.angle_beta   90.00
_cell.angle_gamma   90.00
#
_symmetry.space_group_name_H-M   'P 1'
#
loop_
_entity.id
_entity.type
_entity.pdbx_description
1 polymer ?
#
loop_
_entity_poly.entity_id
_entity_poly.type
_entity_poly.pdbx_seq_one_letter_code
_entity_poly.pdbx_strand_id
1 'polypeptide(L)'
;MRLRIITACAVAVSTAAALAPPAQATPKRDRFDVVNLVSDVRGKAAITDPKLVNPWGLAMGKTLWVSNTGTGTATVYSGQGKKERTEVAIPGGAPTGQVFNRGDGFTVKGKPATFIFSSPSGAITGWNAEADPENAIIGAFTRGADYKGLALAETDDGAFLLAADFAGGRVHAFDEDFKRIKLSRSQFRDRSLPDDYHPFNVAVVNGNVWVAYALRDPKTGKSVAGDRKGFVSRFDLNGRLTGRISRVGLNAPWALTAAPRGMGRKYAGALLVGNFGDGTIHAYRGGRHLGALRGADNRPIKLPGLWDLEPGTAATGGENTLWFSAGMDGGKHGLLGVIRPAGAKGSAPRLPGADNRSKSPYGGY
;
A
#
# COMPACT_ATOMS: atom_id res chain seq x y z
N MET A 1 6.78 -40.27 92.80
CA MET A 1 6.43 -38.98 92.22
C MET A 1 7.31 -38.79 91.03
N ARG A 2 6.77 -39.08 89.80
CA ARG A 2 7.54 -39.01 88.54
C ARG A 2 7.10 -37.78 87.74
N LEU A 3 8.01 -36.84 87.55
CA LEU A 3 7.80 -35.62 86.78
C LEU A 3 7.88 -35.93 85.30
N ARG A 4 6.84 -35.62 84.48
CA ARG A 4 6.84 -35.71 83.05
C ARG A 4 7.15 -34.37 82.45
N ILE A 5 8.25 -34.26 81.72
CA ILE A 5 8.64 -33.11 80.93
C ILE A 5 7.90 -33.21 79.54
N ILE A 6 7.10 -32.17 79.24
CA ILE A 6 6.44 -32.06 77.93
C ILE A 6 7.31 -31.11 77.06
N THR A 7 7.90 -31.67 75.99
CA THR A 7 8.64 -30.87 75.02
C THR A 7 7.66 -30.39 73.92
N ALA A 8 7.47 -29.08 73.86
CA ALA A 8 6.69 -28.44 72.78
C ALA A 8 7.55 -28.23 71.54
N CYS A 9 7.21 -28.91 70.43
CA CYS A 9 7.79 -28.65 69.11
C CYS A 9 7.02 -27.47 68.46
N ALA A 10 7.69 -26.33 68.25
CA ALA A 10 7.19 -25.24 67.43
C ALA A 10 7.44 -25.54 65.97
N VAL A 11 6.38 -25.72 65.16
CA VAL A 11 6.46 -25.83 63.70
C VAL A 11 6.41 -24.42 63.11
N ALA A 12 7.50 -23.97 62.54
CA ALA A 12 7.55 -22.72 61.76
C ALA A 12 6.99 -22.98 60.31
N VAL A 13 5.80 -22.42 60.04
CA VAL A 13 5.25 -22.43 58.68
C VAL A 13 5.80 -21.24 57.94
N SER A 14 6.77 -21.48 57.04
CA SER A 14 7.27 -20.50 56.06
C SER A 14 6.28 -20.37 54.89
N THR A 15 5.54 -19.27 54.84
CA THR A 15 4.73 -18.91 53.65
C THR A 15 5.63 -18.35 52.57
N ALA A 16 5.94 -19.16 51.55
CA ALA A 16 6.56 -18.69 50.33
C ALA A 16 5.51 -17.93 49.53
N ALA A 17 5.65 -16.59 49.43
CA ALA A 17 4.88 -15.78 48.49
C ALA A 17 5.34 -16.10 47.07
N ALA A 18 4.54 -16.86 46.33
CA ALA A 18 4.73 -17.09 44.91
C ALA A 18 4.51 -15.77 44.16
N LEU A 19 5.58 -15.18 43.62
CA LEU A 19 5.49 -14.07 42.68
C LEU A 19 4.76 -14.56 41.44
N ALA A 20 3.54 -14.07 41.21
CA ALA A 20 2.80 -14.33 39.99
C ALA A 20 3.63 -13.81 38.79
N PRO A 21 3.77 -14.60 37.72
CA PRO A 21 4.46 -14.13 36.51
C PRO A 21 3.73 -12.91 35.95
N PRO A 22 4.46 -11.92 35.40
CA PRO A 22 3.83 -10.74 34.83
C PRO A 22 2.81 -11.16 33.79
N ALA A 23 1.59 -10.66 33.89
CA ALA A 23 0.51 -10.91 32.96
C ALA A 23 0.98 -10.55 31.54
N GLN A 24 1.18 -11.56 30.69
CA GLN A 24 1.46 -11.33 29.28
C GLN A 24 0.25 -10.62 28.68
N ALA A 25 0.45 -9.38 28.23
CA ALA A 25 -0.60 -8.64 27.55
C ALA A 25 -1.11 -9.48 26.37
N THR A 26 -2.36 -9.90 26.42
CA THR A 26 -3.03 -10.59 25.31
C THR A 26 -2.86 -9.76 24.05
N PRO A 27 -2.38 -10.34 22.92
CA PRO A 27 -2.25 -9.60 21.66
C PRO A 27 -3.58 -8.93 21.35
N LYS A 28 -3.57 -7.61 21.17
CA LYS A 28 -4.77 -6.84 20.80
C LYS A 28 -5.18 -7.29 19.39
N ARG A 29 -6.14 -8.21 19.32
CA ARG A 29 -6.63 -8.74 18.04
C ARG A 29 -7.10 -7.59 17.14
N ASP A 30 -6.78 -7.68 15.84
CA ASP A 30 -7.18 -6.72 14.80
C ASP A 30 -6.70 -5.27 15.06
N ARG A 31 -5.49 -5.13 15.63
CA ARG A 31 -4.77 -3.86 15.80
C ARG A 31 -3.44 -3.93 15.09
N PHE A 32 -2.96 -2.78 14.65
CA PHE A 32 -1.79 -2.69 13.79
C PHE A 32 -0.83 -1.62 14.27
N ASP A 33 0.45 -1.86 14.05
CA ASP A 33 1.52 -0.89 14.19
C ASP A 33 1.87 -0.32 12.82
N VAL A 34 2.07 0.99 12.75
CA VAL A 34 2.59 1.69 11.58
C VAL A 34 4.06 1.98 11.82
N VAL A 35 4.92 1.57 10.88
CA VAL A 35 6.36 1.78 10.95
C VAL A 35 6.82 2.58 9.73
N ASN A 36 7.32 3.77 9.95
CA ASN A 36 7.91 4.61 8.91
C ASN A 36 9.34 4.13 8.62
N LEU A 37 9.61 3.70 7.40
CA LEU A 37 10.89 3.14 7.00
C LEU A 37 11.77 4.12 6.24
N VAL A 38 11.21 4.82 5.25
CA VAL A 38 11.94 5.75 4.38
C VAL A 38 11.16 7.04 4.21
N SER A 39 11.85 8.18 4.21
CA SER A 39 11.30 9.50 3.86
C SER A 39 12.39 10.36 3.22
N ASP A 40 12.00 11.32 2.39
CA ASP A 40 12.90 12.38 1.92
C ASP A 40 13.23 13.39 3.02
N VAL A 41 12.40 13.46 4.08
CA VAL A 41 12.58 14.38 5.21
C VAL A 41 13.34 13.68 6.34
N ARG A 42 14.49 14.23 6.72
CA ARG A 42 15.31 13.72 7.81
C ARG A 42 14.50 13.63 9.12
N GLY A 43 14.60 12.49 9.81
CA GLY A 43 13.95 12.25 11.11
C GLY A 43 12.47 11.87 11.04
N LYS A 44 11.86 11.82 9.86
CA LYS A 44 10.48 11.33 9.67
C LYS A 44 10.39 9.82 9.57
N ALA A 45 11.47 9.17 9.16
CA ALA A 45 11.59 7.72 9.04
C ALA A 45 13.01 7.26 9.45
N ALA A 46 13.21 5.94 9.50
CA ALA A 46 14.49 5.35 9.86
C ALA A 46 15.60 5.66 8.83
N ILE A 47 15.22 5.75 7.55
CA ILE A 47 16.11 5.98 6.42
C ILE A 47 15.69 7.27 5.71
N THR A 48 16.69 8.08 5.31
CA THR A 48 16.43 9.28 4.48
C THR A 48 16.86 8.99 3.04
N ASP A 49 15.91 9.16 2.09
CA ASP A 49 16.17 9.09 0.65
C ASP A 49 15.57 10.32 -0.05
N PRO A 50 16.40 11.26 -0.54
CA PRO A 50 15.92 12.49 -1.18
C PRO A 50 15.16 12.25 -2.49
N LYS A 51 15.20 11.04 -3.04
CA LYS A 51 14.46 10.69 -4.26
C LYS A 51 13.01 10.27 -3.98
N LEU A 52 12.69 9.91 -2.73
CA LEU A 52 11.34 9.48 -2.34
C LEU A 52 10.41 10.70 -2.17
N VAL A 53 10.15 11.44 -3.24
CA VAL A 53 9.26 12.60 -3.24
C VAL A 53 7.93 12.25 -3.88
N ASN A 54 6.83 12.44 -3.13
CA ASN A 54 5.47 12.11 -3.55
C ASN A 54 5.36 10.69 -4.15
N PRO A 55 5.72 9.64 -3.38
CA PRO A 55 5.62 8.27 -3.87
C PRO A 55 4.17 7.85 -4.03
N TRP A 56 3.82 7.33 -5.22
CA TRP A 56 2.49 6.82 -5.56
C TRP A 56 2.48 5.30 -5.59
N GLY A 57 2.49 4.70 -6.78
CA GLY A 57 2.33 3.28 -6.98
C GLY A 57 3.47 2.46 -6.40
N LEU A 58 3.14 1.30 -5.87
CA LEU A 58 4.03 0.26 -5.39
C LEU A 58 3.90 -0.96 -6.28
N ALA A 59 4.99 -1.67 -6.53
CA ALA A 59 4.94 -2.98 -7.17
C ALA A 59 5.95 -3.93 -6.53
N MET A 60 5.49 -5.16 -6.30
CA MET A 60 6.27 -6.17 -5.60
C MET A 60 6.86 -7.17 -6.58
N GLY A 61 8.17 -7.07 -6.81
CA GLY A 61 8.98 -8.11 -7.43
C GLY A 61 9.73 -8.92 -6.37
N LYS A 62 11.02 -9.19 -6.59
CA LYS A 62 11.94 -9.69 -5.55
C LYS A 62 12.23 -8.61 -4.49
N THR A 63 12.09 -7.37 -4.87
CA THR A 63 12.24 -6.14 -4.07
C THR A 63 11.01 -5.27 -4.26
N LEU A 64 10.83 -4.27 -3.41
CA LEU A 64 9.76 -3.29 -3.54
C LEU A 64 10.20 -2.16 -4.46
N TRP A 65 9.40 -1.89 -5.49
CA TRP A 65 9.56 -0.77 -6.41
C TRP A 65 8.56 0.34 -6.08
N VAL A 66 9.01 1.58 -6.19
CA VAL A 66 8.22 2.77 -5.80
C VAL A 66 8.28 3.80 -6.92
N SER A 67 7.12 4.22 -7.42
CA SER A 67 6.98 5.33 -8.37
C SER A 67 7.05 6.66 -7.64
N ASN A 68 8.12 7.43 -7.86
CA ASN A 68 8.30 8.74 -7.24
C ASN A 68 7.82 9.85 -8.20
N THR A 69 6.58 10.25 -8.05
CA THR A 69 5.94 11.26 -8.91
C THR A 69 6.69 12.60 -8.88
N GLY A 70 7.19 12.99 -7.69
CA GLY A 70 7.86 14.28 -7.50
C GLY A 70 9.26 14.37 -8.14
N THR A 71 9.95 13.24 -8.33
CA THR A 71 11.28 13.22 -8.97
C THR A 71 11.30 12.61 -10.36
N GLY A 72 10.17 12.07 -10.84
CA GLY A 72 10.10 11.43 -12.16
C GLY A 72 10.89 10.12 -12.25
N THR A 73 11.10 9.43 -11.12
CA THR A 73 11.92 8.23 -11.04
C THR A 73 11.15 7.06 -10.42
N ALA A 74 11.68 5.85 -10.61
CA ALA A 74 11.35 4.70 -9.77
C ALA A 74 12.58 4.33 -8.94
N THR A 75 12.37 4.08 -7.64
CA THR A 75 13.39 3.62 -6.70
C THR A 75 13.04 2.27 -6.12
N VAL A 76 14.06 1.53 -5.66
CA VAL A 76 13.94 0.14 -5.24
C VAL A 76 14.39 -0.02 -3.80
N TYR A 77 13.63 -0.79 -3.02
CA TYR A 77 13.93 -1.01 -1.60
C TYR A 77 13.85 -2.48 -1.22
N SER A 78 14.71 -2.88 -0.28
CA SER A 78 14.64 -4.19 0.38
C SER A 78 13.45 -4.27 1.33
N GLY A 79 13.19 -5.45 1.87
CA GLY A 79 12.16 -5.69 2.88
C GLY A 79 12.33 -4.93 4.20
N GLN A 80 13.51 -4.32 4.44
CA GLN A 80 13.79 -3.45 5.59
C GLN A 80 13.79 -1.96 5.22
N GLY A 81 13.41 -1.61 3.98
CA GLY A 81 13.42 -0.23 3.50
C GLY A 81 14.80 0.28 3.06
N LYS A 82 15.85 -0.56 3.04
CA LYS A 82 17.16 -0.16 2.53
C LYS A 82 17.05 0.08 1.03
N LYS A 83 17.48 1.26 0.56
CA LYS A 83 17.54 1.60 -0.86
C LYS A 83 18.55 0.71 -1.57
N GLU A 84 18.13 0.14 -2.69
CA GLU A 84 18.99 -0.56 -3.64
C GLU A 84 19.66 0.42 -4.60
N ARG A 85 20.68 -0.05 -5.36
CA ARG A 85 21.40 0.81 -6.31
C ARG A 85 20.56 1.21 -7.52
N THR A 86 19.57 0.39 -7.87
CA THR A 86 18.71 0.63 -9.03
C THR A 86 17.85 1.86 -8.80
N GLU A 87 17.95 2.82 -9.69
CA GLU A 87 17.11 4.00 -9.81
C GLU A 87 16.83 4.21 -11.29
N VAL A 88 15.57 4.34 -11.67
CA VAL A 88 15.16 4.37 -13.07
C VAL A 88 14.46 5.69 -13.36
N ALA A 89 14.93 6.43 -14.35
CA ALA A 89 14.24 7.60 -14.87
C ALA A 89 13.02 7.17 -15.71
N ILE A 90 11.88 7.82 -15.48
CA ILE A 90 10.63 7.49 -16.15
C ILE A 90 10.30 8.58 -17.20
N PRO A 91 10.44 8.29 -18.50
CA PRO A 91 10.05 9.20 -19.56
C PRO A 91 8.57 9.57 -19.49
N GLY A 92 8.25 10.83 -19.78
CA GLY A 92 6.92 11.37 -19.55
C GLY A 92 6.73 11.95 -18.16
N GLY A 93 7.67 11.70 -17.24
CA GLY A 93 7.72 12.24 -15.88
C GLY A 93 6.59 11.75 -14.98
N ALA A 94 6.65 12.12 -13.71
CA ALA A 94 5.59 11.93 -12.72
C ALA A 94 4.93 10.52 -12.75
N PRO A 95 5.69 9.41 -12.60
CA PRO A 95 5.10 8.07 -12.60
C PRO A 95 4.06 7.95 -11.48
N THR A 96 2.92 7.32 -11.81
CA THR A 96 1.79 7.13 -10.89
C THR A 96 1.59 5.65 -10.58
N GLY A 97 0.73 4.94 -11.32
CA GLY A 97 0.57 3.50 -11.18
C GLY A 97 1.77 2.74 -11.73
N GLN A 98 2.05 1.58 -11.17
CA GLN A 98 3.04 0.65 -11.69
C GLN A 98 2.64 -0.80 -11.46
N VAL A 99 3.16 -1.69 -12.28
CA VAL A 99 2.97 -3.13 -12.15
C VAL A 99 4.27 -3.89 -12.39
N PHE A 100 4.39 -5.05 -11.75
CA PHE A 100 5.41 -6.05 -12.03
C PHE A 100 4.88 -7.01 -13.09
N ASN A 101 5.59 -7.14 -14.21
CA ASN A 101 5.28 -8.08 -15.27
C ASN A 101 6.15 -9.33 -15.12
N ARG A 102 5.52 -10.49 -15.07
CA ARG A 102 6.19 -11.80 -14.99
C ARG A 102 6.24 -12.52 -16.34
N GLY A 103 5.44 -12.04 -17.30
CA GLY A 103 5.33 -12.62 -18.64
C GLY A 103 6.40 -12.10 -19.61
N ASP A 104 6.35 -12.64 -20.80
CA ASP A 104 7.29 -12.31 -21.89
C ASP A 104 6.78 -11.17 -22.80
N GLY A 105 5.54 -10.71 -22.58
CA GLY A 105 4.93 -9.59 -23.32
C GLY A 105 5.45 -8.21 -22.89
N PHE A 106 4.87 -7.16 -23.45
CA PHE A 106 5.22 -5.76 -23.16
C PHE A 106 6.69 -5.45 -23.41
N THR A 107 7.19 -5.83 -24.60
CA THR A 107 8.62 -5.73 -24.91
C THR A 107 9.07 -4.29 -25.16
N VAL A 108 10.25 -3.96 -24.64
CA VAL A 108 10.98 -2.71 -24.87
C VAL A 108 12.38 -3.03 -25.39
N LYS A 109 12.78 -2.47 -26.56
CA LYS A 109 14.04 -2.84 -27.25
C LYS A 109 14.25 -4.36 -27.35
N GLY A 110 13.18 -5.11 -27.62
CA GLY A 110 13.22 -6.57 -27.77
C GLY A 110 13.37 -7.37 -26.48
N LYS A 111 13.21 -6.77 -25.31
CA LYS A 111 13.21 -7.41 -23.98
C LYS A 111 11.88 -7.22 -23.28
N PRO A 112 11.30 -8.24 -22.62
CA PRO A 112 10.10 -8.08 -21.81
C PRO A 112 10.31 -7.02 -20.73
N ALA A 113 9.41 -6.04 -20.62
CA ALA A 113 9.46 -5.09 -19.53
C ALA A 113 9.21 -5.80 -18.21
N THR A 114 10.14 -5.70 -17.26
CA THR A 114 9.98 -6.28 -15.90
C THR A 114 9.04 -5.43 -15.05
N PHE A 115 9.11 -4.11 -15.21
CA PHE A 115 8.18 -3.17 -14.56
C PHE A 115 7.61 -2.22 -15.60
N ILE A 116 6.32 -1.91 -15.42
CA ILE A 116 5.58 -1.03 -16.34
C ILE A 116 4.95 0.07 -15.50
N PHE A 117 5.03 1.30 -16.01
CA PHE A 117 4.57 2.51 -15.30
C PHE A 117 3.59 3.29 -16.16
N SER A 118 2.67 3.97 -15.49
CA SER A 118 1.79 4.96 -16.10
C SER A 118 2.13 6.37 -15.60
N SER A 119 1.78 7.39 -16.39
CA SER A 119 1.99 8.77 -15.98
C SER A 119 0.86 9.71 -16.43
N PRO A 120 0.69 10.88 -15.77
CA PRO A 120 -0.34 11.87 -16.12
C PRO A 120 -0.16 12.48 -17.50
N SER A 121 1.01 12.34 -18.10
CA SER A 121 1.24 12.76 -19.48
C SER A 121 0.53 11.90 -20.53
N GLY A 122 -0.05 10.76 -20.12
CA GLY A 122 -0.64 9.76 -21.01
C GLY A 122 0.37 8.72 -21.51
N ALA A 123 1.58 8.67 -20.94
CA ALA A 123 2.58 7.67 -21.28
C ALA A 123 2.37 6.38 -20.45
N ILE A 124 2.59 5.24 -21.10
CA ILE A 124 2.86 3.94 -20.49
C ILE A 124 4.30 3.58 -20.86
N THR A 125 5.13 3.31 -19.86
CA THR A 125 6.55 3.02 -20.06
C THR A 125 6.90 1.67 -19.48
N GLY A 126 7.79 0.93 -20.15
CA GLY A 126 8.31 -0.35 -19.69
C GLY A 126 9.80 -0.23 -19.34
N TRP A 127 10.24 -0.98 -18.35
CA TRP A 127 11.64 -1.07 -17.96
C TRP A 127 12.13 -2.52 -17.92
N ASN A 128 13.33 -2.72 -18.46
CA ASN A 128 14.09 -3.95 -18.36
C ASN A 128 15.58 -3.60 -18.25
N ALA A 129 16.28 -4.19 -17.30
CA ALA A 129 17.69 -3.87 -17.03
C ALA A 129 18.63 -4.16 -18.20
N GLU A 130 18.33 -5.17 -19.05
CA GLU A 130 19.14 -5.49 -20.23
C GLU A 130 18.85 -4.56 -21.42
N ALA A 131 17.65 -3.98 -21.47
CA ALA A 131 17.26 -3.02 -22.50
C ALA A 131 17.83 -1.62 -22.24
N ASP A 132 17.70 -1.16 -20.99
CA ASP A 132 18.27 0.10 -20.50
C ASP A 132 18.24 0.07 -18.96
N PRO A 133 19.38 0.00 -18.26
CA PRO A 133 19.39 -0.12 -16.80
C PRO A 133 18.94 1.15 -16.07
N GLU A 134 19.04 2.34 -16.70
CA GLU A 134 18.82 3.63 -16.06
C GLU A 134 17.49 4.29 -16.48
N ASN A 135 16.93 3.90 -17.64
CA ASN A 135 15.74 4.55 -18.19
C ASN A 135 14.67 3.54 -18.56
N ALA A 136 13.42 3.82 -18.19
CA ALA A 136 12.27 3.17 -18.80
C ALA A 136 12.05 3.69 -20.22
N ILE A 137 11.35 2.93 -21.05
CA ILE A 137 11.15 3.20 -22.48
C ILE A 137 9.64 3.35 -22.71
N ILE A 138 9.24 4.35 -23.49
CA ILE A 138 7.83 4.56 -23.84
C ILE A 138 7.36 3.39 -24.72
N GLY A 139 6.38 2.62 -24.22
CA GLY A 139 5.68 1.59 -24.96
C GLY A 139 4.41 2.12 -25.64
N ALA A 140 3.65 2.98 -24.92
CA ALA A 140 2.45 3.61 -25.47
C ALA A 140 2.32 5.06 -25.03
N PHE A 141 1.61 5.86 -25.85
CA PHE A 141 1.27 7.25 -25.53
C PHE A 141 -0.16 7.57 -25.98
N THR A 142 -0.94 8.15 -25.08
CA THR A 142 -2.31 8.60 -25.36
C THR A 142 -2.42 10.10 -25.09
N ARG A 143 -2.53 10.88 -26.15
CA ARG A 143 -2.68 12.34 -26.05
C ARG A 143 -3.89 12.74 -25.22
N GLY A 144 -3.69 13.58 -24.21
CA GLY A 144 -4.75 14.11 -23.37
C GLY A 144 -5.25 13.16 -22.28
N ALA A 145 -4.71 11.94 -22.17
CA ALA A 145 -4.98 11.07 -21.04
C ALA A 145 -4.20 11.53 -19.81
N ASP A 146 -4.78 11.29 -18.63
CA ASP A 146 -4.17 11.53 -17.32
C ASP A 146 -4.23 10.22 -16.53
N TYR A 147 -3.23 9.33 -16.73
CA TYR A 147 -3.20 8.04 -16.08
C TYR A 147 -2.79 8.15 -14.62
N LYS A 148 -3.70 7.73 -13.72
CA LYS A 148 -3.50 7.77 -12.26
C LYS A 148 -3.19 6.42 -11.65
N GLY A 149 -3.65 5.34 -12.27
CA GLY A 149 -3.43 3.97 -11.82
C GLY A 149 -3.21 3.02 -12.97
N LEU A 150 -2.56 1.89 -12.70
CA LEU A 150 -2.22 0.86 -13.68
C LEU A 150 -2.42 -0.52 -13.05
N ALA A 151 -2.99 -1.46 -13.80
CA ALA A 151 -3.08 -2.85 -13.41
C ALA A 151 -2.67 -3.76 -14.58
N LEU A 152 -2.08 -4.90 -14.27
CA LEU A 152 -1.84 -6.00 -15.18
C LEU A 152 -2.90 -7.07 -14.92
N ALA A 153 -3.65 -7.43 -15.94
CA ALA A 153 -4.61 -8.53 -15.92
C ALA A 153 -4.05 -9.67 -16.78
N GLU A 154 -4.06 -10.87 -16.22
CA GLU A 154 -3.61 -12.11 -16.88
C GLU A 154 -4.82 -12.99 -17.10
N THR A 155 -5.00 -13.50 -18.31
CA THR A 155 -6.05 -14.43 -18.73
C THR A 155 -5.44 -15.61 -19.48
N ASP A 156 -6.25 -16.62 -19.76
CA ASP A 156 -5.81 -17.76 -20.58
C ASP A 156 -5.42 -17.34 -22.02
N ASP A 157 -5.97 -16.23 -22.50
CA ASP A 157 -5.72 -15.68 -23.84
C ASP A 157 -4.52 -14.70 -23.89
N GLY A 158 -3.82 -14.47 -22.79
CA GLY A 158 -2.71 -13.53 -22.67
C GLY A 158 -2.92 -12.46 -21.61
N ALA A 159 -1.97 -11.52 -21.51
CA ALA A 159 -2.00 -10.44 -20.56
C ALA A 159 -2.41 -9.10 -21.21
N PHE A 160 -3.00 -8.23 -20.43
CA PHE A 160 -3.31 -6.86 -20.86
C PHE A 160 -3.19 -5.87 -19.71
N LEU A 161 -2.80 -4.64 -20.04
CA LEU A 161 -2.77 -3.54 -19.09
C LEU A 161 -4.11 -2.82 -19.05
N LEU A 162 -4.48 -2.39 -17.86
CA LEU A 162 -5.60 -1.47 -17.62
C LEU A 162 -5.05 -0.19 -17.01
N ALA A 163 -5.34 0.96 -17.61
CA ALA A 163 -4.90 2.27 -17.13
C ALA A 163 -6.11 3.15 -16.82
N ALA A 164 -6.16 3.69 -15.61
CA ALA A 164 -7.21 4.60 -15.15
C ALA A 164 -6.97 6.00 -15.69
N ASP A 165 -7.71 6.42 -16.72
CA ASP A 165 -7.65 7.75 -17.31
C ASP A 165 -8.60 8.70 -16.57
N PHE A 166 -8.02 9.49 -15.67
CA PHE A 166 -8.76 10.43 -14.84
C PHE A 166 -9.26 11.66 -15.61
N ALA A 167 -8.56 12.06 -16.68
CA ALA A 167 -9.04 13.14 -17.55
C ALA A 167 -10.20 12.68 -18.44
N GLY A 168 -10.06 11.51 -19.08
CA GLY A 168 -11.04 10.97 -20.02
C GLY A 168 -12.23 10.27 -19.38
N GLY A 169 -12.23 10.06 -18.05
CA GLY A 169 -13.33 9.42 -17.31
C GLY A 169 -13.56 7.95 -17.70
N ARG A 170 -12.48 7.23 -18.06
CA ARG A 170 -12.56 5.83 -18.52
C ARG A 170 -11.32 5.03 -18.17
N VAL A 171 -11.45 3.72 -18.19
CA VAL A 171 -10.33 2.80 -18.19
C VAL A 171 -9.89 2.56 -19.63
N HIS A 172 -8.60 2.58 -19.86
CA HIS A 172 -7.95 2.21 -21.11
C HIS A 172 -7.32 0.83 -20.98
N ALA A 173 -7.31 0.03 -22.06
CA ALA A 173 -6.67 -1.27 -22.11
C ALA A 173 -5.59 -1.30 -23.21
N PHE A 174 -4.48 -2.05 -22.96
CA PHE A 174 -3.39 -2.25 -23.89
C PHE A 174 -3.01 -3.72 -23.93
N ASP A 175 -2.75 -4.25 -25.13
CA ASP A 175 -2.25 -5.60 -25.32
C ASP A 175 -0.75 -5.71 -25.00
N GLU A 176 -0.18 -6.90 -25.14
CA GLU A 176 1.22 -7.21 -24.88
C GLU A 176 2.22 -6.50 -25.80
N ASP A 177 1.75 -5.92 -26.92
CA ASP A 177 2.52 -5.04 -27.82
C ASP A 177 2.38 -3.55 -27.46
N PHE A 178 1.78 -3.20 -26.32
CA PHE A 178 1.39 -1.84 -25.93
C PHE A 178 0.37 -1.17 -26.88
N LYS A 179 -0.28 -1.92 -27.75
CA LYS A 179 -1.32 -1.40 -28.63
C LYS A 179 -2.62 -1.23 -27.89
N ARG A 180 -3.33 -0.16 -28.20
CA ARG A 180 -4.62 0.13 -27.58
C ARG A 180 -5.68 -0.91 -27.96
N ILE A 181 -6.25 -1.57 -26.95
CA ILE A 181 -7.44 -2.44 -27.12
C ILE A 181 -8.70 -1.56 -27.18
N LYS A 182 -9.51 -1.77 -28.21
CA LYS A 182 -10.80 -1.09 -28.34
C LYS A 182 -11.84 -1.73 -27.42
N LEU A 183 -12.07 -1.12 -26.27
CA LEU A 183 -13.11 -1.53 -25.34
C LEU A 183 -14.51 -1.10 -25.85
N SER A 184 -15.52 -1.90 -25.58
CA SER A 184 -16.91 -1.51 -25.76
C SER A 184 -17.30 -0.41 -24.76
N ARG A 185 -18.44 0.26 -24.99
CA ARG A 185 -18.91 1.36 -24.14
C ARG A 185 -19.27 0.94 -22.71
N SER A 186 -19.42 -0.36 -22.45
CA SER A 186 -19.80 -0.92 -21.14
C SER A 186 -18.63 -1.59 -20.42
N GLN A 187 -17.55 -1.95 -21.12
CA GLN A 187 -16.42 -2.63 -20.49
C GLN A 187 -15.67 -1.71 -19.53
N PHE A 188 -15.40 -2.22 -18.31
CA PHE A 188 -14.75 -1.51 -17.22
C PHE A 188 -15.38 -0.13 -16.90
N ARG A 189 -16.67 0.01 -17.16
CA ARG A 189 -17.45 1.22 -16.91
C ARG A 189 -18.68 0.92 -16.08
N ASP A 190 -18.81 1.62 -14.96
CA ASP A 190 -20.02 1.63 -14.15
C ASP A 190 -20.90 2.82 -14.56
N ARG A 191 -21.88 2.55 -15.41
CA ARG A 191 -22.76 3.58 -16.03
C ARG A 191 -23.78 4.18 -15.07
N SER A 192 -23.87 3.67 -13.84
CA SER A 192 -24.79 4.20 -12.83
C SER A 192 -24.15 5.22 -11.91
N LEU A 193 -22.84 5.48 -12.09
CA LEU A 193 -22.15 6.54 -11.36
C LEU A 193 -22.44 7.90 -11.98
N PRO A 194 -22.46 8.99 -11.18
CA PRO A 194 -22.49 10.35 -11.71
C PRO A 194 -21.29 10.60 -12.64
N ASP A 195 -21.47 11.42 -13.66
CA ASP A 195 -20.48 11.63 -14.73
C ASP A 195 -19.20 12.35 -14.25
N ASP A 196 -19.25 13.02 -13.10
CA ASP A 196 -18.12 13.70 -12.47
C ASP A 196 -17.22 12.78 -11.64
N TYR A 197 -17.58 11.49 -11.51
CA TYR A 197 -16.72 10.47 -10.88
C TYR A 197 -15.89 9.73 -11.92
N HIS A 198 -14.59 9.99 -11.92
CA HIS A 198 -13.65 9.43 -12.88
C HIS A 198 -12.81 8.30 -12.28
N PRO A 199 -12.38 7.29 -13.09
CA PRO A 199 -11.44 6.26 -12.63
C PRO A 199 -10.16 6.88 -12.11
N PHE A 200 -9.87 6.63 -10.83
CA PHE A 200 -8.71 7.19 -10.14
C PHE A 200 -7.62 6.15 -9.90
N ASN A 201 -8.02 4.88 -9.75
CA ASN A 201 -7.11 3.74 -9.79
C ASN A 201 -7.84 2.51 -10.34
N VAL A 202 -7.05 1.53 -10.76
CA VAL A 202 -7.49 0.20 -11.18
C VAL A 202 -6.53 -0.84 -10.62
N ALA A 203 -7.05 -1.96 -10.12
CA ALA A 203 -6.24 -3.07 -9.59
C ALA A 203 -6.90 -4.41 -9.89
N VAL A 204 -6.10 -5.46 -10.06
CA VAL A 204 -6.57 -6.84 -10.10
C VAL A 204 -6.38 -7.47 -8.73
N VAL A 205 -7.49 -7.77 -8.05
CA VAL A 205 -7.46 -8.35 -6.70
C VAL A 205 -8.34 -9.60 -6.66
N ASN A 206 -7.75 -10.72 -6.30
CA ASN A 206 -8.44 -12.02 -6.22
C ASN A 206 -9.23 -12.37 -7.52
N GLY A 207 -8.57 -12.21 -8.69
CA GLY A 207 -9.15 -12.54 -10.01
C GLY A 207 -10.26 -11.60 -10.47
N ASN A 208 -10.46 -10.46 -9.82
CA ASN A 208 -11.42 -9.44 -10.24
C ASN A 208 -10.70 -8.12 -10.50
N VAL A 209 -11.18 -7.37 -11.47
CA VAL A 209 -10.76 -5.98 -11.70
C VAL A 209 -11.59 -5.07 -10.80
N TRP A 210 -10.91 -4.25 -10.03
CA TRP A 210 -11.50 -3.25 -9.17
C TRP A 210 -11.11 -1.86 -9.68
N VAL A 211 -12.08 -0.98 -9.81
CA VAL A 211 -11.85 0.40 -10.23
C VAL A 211 -12.31 1.33 -9.11
N ALA A 212 -11.39 2.13 -8.59
CA ALA A 212 -11.68 3.22 -7.68
C ALA A 212 -11.99 4.49 -8.47
N TYR A 213 -13.03 5.20 -8.07
CA TYR A 213 -13.46 6.46 -8.68
C TYR A 213 -13.40 7.58 -7.65
N ALA A 214 -12.84 8.70 -8.04
CA ALA A 214 -12.86 9.94 -7.26
C ALA A 214 -13.67 11.01 -7.99
N LEU A 215 -14.30 11.90 -7.22
CA LEU A 215 -14.93 13.09 -7.75
C LEU A 215 -13.86 13.98 -8.37
N ARG A 216 -14.02 14.38 -9.63
CA ARG A 216 -13.08 15.23 -10.36
C ARG A 216 -13.60 16.67 -10.40
N ASP A 217 -12.80 17.60 -9.94
CA ASP A 217 -13.08 19.02 -10.10
C ASP A 217 -12.92 19.42 -11.57
N PRO A 218 -13.96 19.93 -12.23
CA PRO A 218 -13.90 20.26 -13.67
C PRO A 218 -12.96 21.44 -13.97
N LYS A 219 -12.70 22.32 -13.00
CA LYS A 219 -11.85 23.51 -13.18
C LYS A 219 -10.38 23.19 -13.02
N THR A 220 -10.04 22.39 -11.99
CA THR A 220 -8.63 22.09 -11.67
C THR A 220 -8.16 20.75 -12.20
N GLY A 221 -9.08 19.86 -12.58
CA GLY A 221 -8.77 18.50 -12.98
C GLY A 221 -8.33 17.59 -11.82
N LYS A 222 -8.35 18.06 -10.58
CA LYS A 222 -7.90 17.34 -9.39
C LYS A 222 -9.04 16.54 -8.76
N SER A 223 -8.69 15.53 -7.96
CA SER A 223 -9.66 14.81 -7.14
C SER A 223 -10.15 15.69 -5.98
N VAL A 224 -11.44 15.54 -5.64
CA VAL A 224 -12.09 16.27 -4.54
C VAL A 224 -12.30 15.33 -3.37
N ALA A 225 -11.64 15.60 -2.25
CA ALA A 225 -11.82 14.87 -1.01
C ALA A 225 -13.15 15.22 -0.30
N GLY A 226 -13.64 14.30 0.52
CA GLY A 226 -14.82 14.48 1.36
C GLY A 226 -15.46 13.13 1.71
N ASP A 227 -16.25 13.10 2.80
CA ASP A 227 -16.96 11.89 3.22
C ASP A 227 -17.87 11.39 2.08
N ARG A 228 -17.79 10.07 1.83
CA ARG A 228 -18.50 9.39 0.73
C ARG A 228 -18.23 9.93 -0.67
N LYS A 229 -17.23 10.76 -0.88
CA LYS A 229 -16.77 11.20 -2.20
C LYS A 229 -15.85 10.15 -2.82
N GLY A 230 -16.45 9.07 -3.31
CA GLY A 230 -15.76 7.99 -3.97
C GLY A 230 -16.69 6.81 -4.23
N PHE A 231 -16.30 5.98 -5.19
CA PHE A 231 -16.90 4.68 -5.48
C PHE A 231 -15.81 3.67 -5.74
N VAL A 232 -16.12 2.38 -5.53
CA VAL A 232 -15.29 1.27 -5.96
C VAL A 232 -16.18 0.21 -6.57
N SER A 233 -15.99 -0.05 -7.85
CA SER A 233 -16.77 -1.02 -8.63
C SER A 233 -15.91 -2.24 -8.96
N ARG A 234 -16.54 -3.42 -8.99
CA ARG A 234 -15.92 -4.71 -9.31
C ARG A 234 -16.38 -5.17 -10.68
N PHE A 235 -15.43 -5.59 -11.49
CA PHE A 235 -15.64 -6.16 -12.82
C PHE A 235 -14.99 -7.55 -12.89
N ASP A 236 -15.49 -8.42 -13.78
CA ASP A 236 -14.73 -9.58 -14.21
C ASP A 236 -13.59 -9.16 -15.17
N LEU A 237 -12.73 -10.12 -15.54
CA LEU A 237 -11.60 -9.86 -16.45
C LEU A 237 -12.03 -9.43 -17.85
N ASN A 238 -13.27 -9.74 -18.25
CA ASN A 238 -13.88 -9.31 -19.53
C ASN A 238 -14.48 -7.89 -19.44
N GLY A 239 -14.41 -7.23 -18.29
CA GLY A 239 -14.89 -5.86 -18.09
C GLY A 239 -16.38 -5.75 -17.79
N ARG A 240 -17.10 -6.86 -17.51
CA ARG A 240 -18.49 -6.83 -17.09
C ARG A 240 -18.60 -6.43 -15.62
N LEU A 241 -19.43 -5.45 -15.31
CA LEU A 241 -19.72 -5.04 -13.93
C LEU A 241 -20.37 -6.19 -13.16
N THR A 242 -19.77 -6.59 -12.04
CA THR A 242 -20.21 -7.69 -11.18
C THR A 242 -20.61 -7.25 -9.78
N GLY A 243 -20.35 -6.00 -9.44
CA GLY A 243 -20.76 -5.46 -8.14
C GLY A 243 -20.09 -4.14 -7.79
N ARG A 244 -20.42 -3.65 -6.60
CA ARG A 244 -19.88 -2.42 -6.02
C ARG A 244 -19.80 -2.58 -4.50
N ILE A 245 -18.82 -1.94 -3.87
CA ILE A 245 -18.78 -1.89 -2.41
C ILE A 245 -19.64 -0.73 -1.87
N SER A 246 -19.94 -0.79 -0.57
CA SER A 246 -20.57 0.31 0.16
C SER A 246 -19.71 1.58 0.09
N ARG A 247 -20.35 2.74 -0.04
CA ARG A 247 -19.66 4.05 0.00
C ARG A 247 -19.23 4.47 1.40
N VAL A 248 -19.65 3.76 2.45
CA VAL A 248 -19.25 4.06 3.83
C VAL A 248 -17.74 3.92 3.96
N GLY A 249 -17.08 4.99 4.40
CA GLY A 249 -15.63 5.05 4.56
C GLY A 249 -14.84 5.36 3.29
N LEU A 250 -15.48 5.72 2.17
CA LEU A 250 -14.79 6.15 0.95
C LEU A 250 -14.59 7.68 0.92
N ASN A 251 -13.35 8.09 0.61
CA ASN A 251 -12.95 9.50 0.52
C ASN A 251 -11.82 9.63 -0.51
N ALA A 252 -12.14 9.93 -1.78
CA ALA A 252 -11.21 9.89 -2.89
C ALA A 252 -10.32 8.62 -2.85
N PRO A 253 -10.91 7.40 -2.96
CA PRO A 253 -10.17 6.14 -2.81
C PRO A 253 -9.16 5.98 -3.95
N TRP A 254 -7.94 5.50 -3.61
CA TRP A 254 -6.92 5.16 -4.59
C TRP A 254 -6.39 3.74 -4.38
N ALA A 255 -5.79 3.41 -3.22
CA ALA A 255 -5.23 2.09 -3.00
C ALA A 255 -6.30 0.99 -2.99
N LEU A 256 -6.02 -0.11 -3.68
CA LEU A 256 -6.88 -1.27 -3.81
C LEU A 256 -6.04 -2.55 -3.71
N THR A 257 -6.17 -3.30 -2.62
CA THR A 257 -5.41 -4.56 -2.45
C THR A 257 -6.15 -5.57 -1.59
N ALA A 258 -5.70 -6.82 -1.57
CA ALA A 258 -6.18 -7.81 -0.62
C ALA A 258 -5.48 -7.67 0.73
N ALA A 259 -6.22 -7.74 1.82
CA ALA A 259 -5.63 -7.81 3.14
C ALA A 259 -4.78 -9.08 3.28
N PRO A 260 -3.50 -8.99 3.70
CA PRO A 260 -2.68 -10.14 4.04
C PRO A 260 -3.38 -11.09 5.01
N ARG A 261 -3.14 -12.41 4.86
CA ARG A 261 -3.79 -13.44 5.69
C ARG A 261 -3.53 -13.25 7.18
N GLY A 262 -2.37 -12.75 7.56
CA GLY A 262 -1.98 -12.50 8.96
C GLY A 262 -2.55 -11.22 9.57
N MET A 263 -3.36 -10.43 8.85
CA MET A 263 -4.01 -9.23 9.39
C MET A 263 -5.22 -9.51 10.30
N GLY A 264 -5.31 -10.71 10.86
CA GLY A 264 -6.38 -11.12 11.78
C GLY A 264 -7.64 -11.62 11.05
N ARG A 265 -8.47 -12.39 11.77
CA ARG A 265 -9.65 -13.07 11.17
C ARG A 265 -10.67 -12.10 10.57
N LYS A 266 -10.75 -10.89 11.13
CA LYS A 266 -11.69 -9.86 10.65
C LYS A 266 -11.34 -9.38 9.24
N TYR A 267 -10.07 -9.18 8.96
CA TYR A 267 -9.60 -8.52 7.74
C TYR A 267 -9.00 -9.47 6.70
N ALA A 268 -8.45 -10.62 7.10
CA ALA A 268 -7.79 -11.57 6.20
C ALA A 268 -8.58 -11.80 4.89
N GLY A 269 -7.96 -11.53 3.74
CA GLY A 269 -8.57 -11.68 2.41
C GLY A 269 -9.67 -10.68 2.06
N ALA A 270 -9.97 -9.70 2.93
CA ALA A 270 -10.86 -8.59 2.59
C ALA A 270 -10.22 -7.66 1.55
N LEU A 271 -11.02 -6.97 0.75
CA LEU A 271 -10.54 -5.85 -0.03
C LEU A 271 -10.20 -4.70 0.92
N LEU A 272 -8.96 -4.23 0.89
CA LEU A 272 -8.54 -2.99 1.52
C LEU A 272 -8.63 -1.86 0.51
N VAL A 273 -9.20 -0.75 0.95
CA VAL A 273 -9.29 0.50 0.18
C VAL A 273 -8.61 1.59 0.99
N GLY A 274 -7.53 2.16 0.44
CA GLY A 274 -6.85 3.33 0.98
C GLY A 274 -7.40 4.61 0.38
N ASN A 275 -7.73 5.55 1.23
CA ASN A 275 -8.26 6.85 0.83
C ASN A 275 -7.13 7.88 0.72
N PHE A 276 -6.95 8.44 -0.46
CA PHE A 276 -6.11 9.63 -0.63
C PHE A 276 -6.66 10.82 0.16
N GLY A 277 -8.00 10.96 0.22
CA GLY A 277 -8.63 12.17 0.76
C GLY A 277 -8.44 12.39 2.26
N ASP A 278 -8.36 11.33 3.06
CA ASP A 278 -8.20 11.43 4.52
C ASP A 278 -7.12 10.52 5.12
N GLY A 279 -6.45 9.74 4.28
CA GLY A 279 -5.39 8.83 4.69
C GLY A 279 -5.86 7.60 5.47
N THR A 280 -7.16 7.31 5.52
CA THR A 280 -7.69 6.13 6.20
C THR A 280 -7.69 4.90 5.31
N ILE A 281 -7.68 3.71 5.93
CA ILE A 281 -7.73 2.43 5.23
C ILE A 281 -8.96 1.69 5.71
N HIS A 282 -9.84 1.33 4.80
CA HIS A 282 -11.09 0.63 5.10
C HIS A 282 -11.11 -0.77 4.47
N ALA A 283 -11.72 -1.73 5.18
CA ALA A 283 -11.85 -3.10 4.71
C ALA A 283 -13.28 -3.42 4.28
N TYR A 284 -13.41 -4.22 3.21
CA TYR A 284 -14.70 -4.63 2.65
C TYR A 284 -14.69 -6.12 2.32
N ARG A 285 -15.83 -6.80 2.52
CA ARG A 285 -16.05 -8.20 2.12
C ARG A 285 -17.45 -8.37 1.59
N GLY A 286 -17.58 -8.96 0.38
CA GLY A 286 -18.87 -9.10 -0.29
C GLY A 286 -19.62 -7.78 -0.45
N GLY A 287 -18.92 -6.68 -0.69
CA GLY A 287 -19.48 -5.33 -0.81
C GLY A 287 -19.76 -4.62 0.53
N ARG A 288 -19.76 -5.35 1.67
CA ARG A 288 -20.06 -4.80 2.99
C ARG A 288 -18.82 -4.19 3.65
N HIS A 289 -18.97 -3.01 4.25
CA HIS A 289 -17.93 -2.35 5.04
C HIS A 289 -17.68 -3.08 6.37
N LEU A 290 -16.42 -3.43 6.65
CA LEU A 290 -15.98 -4.08 7.89
C LEU A 290 -15.43 -3.10 8.93
N GLY A 291 -15.16 -1.86 8.53
CA GLY A 291 -14.57 -0.81 9.36
C GLY A 291 -13.18 -0.39 8.87
N ALA A 292 -12.64 0.66 9.50
CA ALA A 292 -11.28 1.12 9.29
C ALA A 292 -10.26 0.22 9.99
N LEU A 293 -9.05 0.11 9.45
CA LEU A 293 -7.89 -0.42 10.16
C LEU A 293 -7.55 0.51 11.32
N ARG A 294 -7.20 -0.09 12.48
CA ARG A 294 -6.99 0.66 13.72
C ARG A 294 -5.61 0.39 14.31
N GLY A 295 -4.99 1.43 14.82
CA GLY A 295 -3.75 1.36 15.57
C GLY A 295 -3.88 0.64 16.92
N ALA A 296 -2.75 0.44 17.60
CA ALA A 296 -2.70 -0.14 18.94
C ALA A 296 -3.51 0.67 19.96
N ASP A 297 -3.69 1.97 19.74
CA ASP A 297 -4.50 2.91 20.51
C ASP A 297 -6.02 2.83 20.21
N ASN A 298 -6.43 1.94 19.33
CA ASN A 298 -7.81 1.77 18.87
C ASN A 298 -8.36 2.93 18.01
N ARG A 299 -7.54 3.89 17.60
CA ARG A 299 -7.92 4.94 16.65
C ARG A 299 -7.75 4.46 15.22
N PRO A 300 -8.55 4.95 14.25
CA PRO A 300 -8.27 4.67 12.84
C PRO A 300 -6.85 5.10 12.47
N ILE A 301 -6.14 4.24 11.73
CA ILE A 301 -4.87 4.60 11.13
C ILE A 301 -5.13 5.72 10.12
N LYS A 302 -4.33 6.80 10.20
CA LYS A 302 -4.36 7.90 9.25
C LYS A 302 -2.96 8.14 8.73
N LEU A 303 -2.81 8.06 7.41
CA LEU A 303 -1.58 8.30 6.67
C LEU A 303 -1.85 9.46 5.69
N PRO A 304 -1.61 10.71 6.10
CA PRO A 304 -1.89 11.87 5.24
C PRO A 304 -1.19 11.74 3.89
N GLY A 305 -1.96 11.90 2.80
CA GLY A 305 -1.46 11.73 1.45
C GLY A 305 -1.25 10.28 1.04
N LEU A 306 -1.94 9.33 1.69
CA LEU A 306 -1.89 7.90 1.34
C LEU A 306 -2.19 7.70 -0.15
N TRP A 307 -1.25 7.04 -0.84
CA TRP A 307 -1.43 6.61 -2.20
C TRP A 307 -1.66 5.10 -2.27
N ASP A 308 -0.64 4.28 -2.13
CA ASP A 308 -0.75 2.85 -2.39
C ASP A 308 -0.59 1.98 -1.15
N LEU A 309 -1.08 0.75 -1.30
CA LEU A 309 -0.98 -0.33 -0.34
C LEU A 309 -0.60 -1.61 -1.08
N GLU A 310 0.53 -2.22 -0.70
CA GLU A 310 1.02 -3.44 -1.35
C GLU A 310 1.35 -4.52 -0.31
N PRO A 311 0.81 -5.74 -0.42
CA PRO A 311 1.17 -6.86 0.46
C PRO A 311 2.65 -7.19 0.37
N GLY A 312 3.29 -7.38 1.51
CA GLY A 312 4.65 -7.89 1.58
C GLY A 312 4.73 -9.37 1.21
N THR A 313 5.91 -9.79 0.80
CA THR A 313 6.27 -11.19 0.58
C THR A 313 7.27 -11.66 1.62
N ALA A 314 7.60 -12.93 1.66
CA ALA A 314 8.66 -13.45 2.53
C ALA A 314 9.99 -12.68 2.38
N ALA A 315 10.31 -12.21 1.17
CA ALA A 315 11.52 -11.43 0.87
C ALA A 315 11.38 -9.94 1.20
N THR A 316 10.16 -9.41 1.29
CA THR A 316 9.90 -7.97 1.42
C THR A 316 9.12 -7.64 2.70
N GLY A 317 9.68 -8.02 3.85
CA GLY A 317 9.15 -7.65 5.17
C GLY A 317 8.17 -8.66 5.78
N GLY A 318 7.86 -9.76 5.06
CA GLY A 318 7.00 -10.86 5.52
C GLY A 318 5.56 -10.76 5.00
N GLU A 319 4.92 -11.91 4.85
CA GLU A 319 3.57 -12.08 4.26
C GLU A 319 2.44 -11.46 5.09
N ASN A 320 2.72 -11.03 6.34
CA ASN A 320 1.76 -10.36 7.21
C ASN A 320 1.95 -8.84 7.23
N THR A 321 2.79 -8.33 6.34
CA THR A 321 3.12 -6.91 6.23
C THR A 321 2.33 -6.29 5.08
N LEU A 322 1.86 -5.08 5.28
CA LEU A 322 1.24 -4.25 4.25
C LEU A 322 2.11 -2.99 4.09
N TRP A 323 2.75 -2.84 2.95
CA TRP A 323 3.50 -1.64 2.60
C TRP A 323 2.54 -0.50 2.27
N PHE A 324 2.94 0.74 2.53
CA PHE A 324 2.21 1.94 2.13
C PHE A 324 3.16 2.98 1.57
N SER A 325 2.70 3.76 0.60
CA SER A 325 3.30 4.99 0.12
C SER A 325 2.40 6.18 0.43
N ALA A 326 2.99 7.33 0.74
CA ALA A 326 2.23 8.55 1.01
C ALA A 326 2.99 9.80 0.54
N GLY A 327 2.27 10.71 -0.13
CA GLY A 327 2.76 12.04 -0.53
C GLY A 327 2.39 13.07 0.54
N MET A 328 3.29 13.30 1.49
CA MET A 328 3.06 14.25 2.58
C MET A 328 3.03 15.70 2.09
N ASP A 329 2.42 16.58 2.87
CA ASP A 329 2.37 18.04 2.66
C ASP A 329 1.92 18.43 1.24
N GLY A 330 0.85 17.78 0.79
CA GLY A 330 0.29 18.01 -0.55
C GLY A 330 1.17 17.47 -1.69
N GLY A 331 1.98 16.47 -1.44
CA GLY A 331 2.89 15.83 -2.39
C GLY A 331 4.25 16.50 -2.50
N LYS A 332 4.63 17.38 -1.57
CA LYS A 332 5.96 17.99 -1.52
C LYS A 332 7.01 17.03 -0.97
N HIS A 333 6.58 16.09 -0.16
CA HIS A 333 7.41 15.12 0.54
C HIS A 333 6.87 13.70 0.40
N GLY A 334 7.68 12.72 0.78
CA GLY A 334 7.34 11.31 0.67
C GLY A 334 7.55 10.51 1.96
N LEU A 335 6.73 9.50 2.12
CA LEU A 335 6.82 8.52 3.18
C LEU A 335 6.54 7.13 2.62
N LEU A 336 7.42 6.19 2.94
CA LEU A 336 7.28 4.76 2.69
C LEU A 336 7.37 4.03 4.02
N GLY A 337 6.46 3.10 4.26
CA GLY A 337 6.46 2.36 5.49
C GLY A 337 5.63 1.09 5.42
N VAL A 338 5.44 0.46 6.58
CA VAL A 338 4.69 -0.78 6.70
C VAL A 338 3.65 -0.72 7.82
N ILE A 339 2.57 -1.43 7.60
CA ILE A 339 1.53 -1.72 8.58
C ILE A 339 1.60 -3.22 8.87
N ARG A 340 1.66 -3.60 10.14
CA ARG A 340 1.76 -5.00 10.57
C ARG A 340 0.92 -5.24 11.83
N PRO A 341 0.55 -6.49 12.16
CA PRO A 341 -0.16 -6.80 13.40
C PRO A 341 0.58 -6.24 14.61
N ALA A 342 -0.16 -5.59 15.54
CA ALA A 342 0.41 -4.96 16.70
C ALA A 342 1.13 -5.97 17.60
N GLY A 343 2.35 -5.62 18.02
CA GLY A 343 3.22 -6.48 18.82
C GLY A 343 3.91 -7.61 18.04
N ALA A 344 3.76 -7.65 16.70
CA ALA A 344 4.52 -8.59 15.87
C ALA A 344 6.02 -8.29 15.99
N LYS A 345 6.80 -9.30 16.41
CA LYS A 345 8.26 -9.22 16.44
C LYS A 345 8.77 -9.17 14.98
N GLY A 346 9.20 -8.03 14.54
CA GLY A 346 9.88 -7.84 13.27
C GLY A 346 11.05 -6.91 13.49
N SER A 347 12.16 -7.15 12.78
CA SER A 347 13.34 -6.27 12.76
C SER A 347 12.99 -4.97 12.02
N ALA A 348 12.21 -4.07 12.66
CA ALA A 348 12.09 -2.72 12.15
C ALA A 348 13.41 -1.99 12.42
N PRO A 349 13.97 -1.26 11.44
CA PRO A 349 15.07 -0.35 11.70
C PRO A 349 14.66 0.63 12.80
N ARG A 350 15.51 0.82 13.82
CA ARG A 350 15.27 1.83 14.85
C ARG A 350 15.54 3.21 14.26
N LEU A 351 14.72 4.19 14.64
CA LEU A 351 14.99 5.58 14.30
C LEU A 351 16.36 5.98 14.87
N PRO A 352 17.23 6.64 14.10
CA PRO A 352 18.45 7.23 14.64
C PRO A 352 18.07 8.21 15.75
N GLY A 353 18.58 8.01 16.98
CA GLY A 353 18.34 8.90 18.12
C GLY A 353 17.33 8.42 19.16
N ALA A 354 16.74 7.22 19.05
CA ALA A 354 15.80 6.70 20.06
C ALA A 354 16.48 6.15 21.34
N ASP A 355 17.81 6.06 21.39
CA ASP A 355 18.55 5.41 22.49
C ASP A 355 19.01 6.35 23.63
N ASN A 356 18.52 7.59 23.75
CA ASN A 356 18.99 8.52 24.78
C ASN A 356 17.91 9.01 25.76
N ARG A 357 16.98 8.14 26.21
CA ARG A 357 16.12 8.45 27.37
C ARG A 357 15.98 7.26 28.32
N SER A 358 17.10 6.90 28.98
CA SER A 358 17.06 6.25 30.30
C SER A 358 18.45 6.18 30.90
N LYS A 359 19.12 7.31 31.11
CA LYS A 359 20.10 7.47 32.19
C LYS A 359 19.75 8.76 32.90
N SER A 360 18.95 8.66 33.95
CA SER A 360 18.77 9.69 34.96
C SER A 360 20.08 9.84 35.72
N PRO A 361 20.69 11.01 35.74
CA PRO A 361 21.83 11.24 36.61
C PRO A 361 21.34 11.92 37.91
N TYR A 362 20.66 11.17 38.76
CA TYR A 362 20.49 11.54 40.17
C TYR A 362 20.65 10.29 41.04
N GLY A 363 21.86 10.00 41.37
CA GLY A 363 22.27 9.17 42.46
C GLY A 363 23.32 9.94 43.25
N GLY A 364 23.00 10.27 44.49
CA GLY A 364 24.00 10.68 45.48
C GLY A 364 23.85 12.14 45.96
N TYR A 365 23.15 12.35 47.03
CA TYR A 365 23.64 12.77 48.36
C TYR A 365 22.51 12.60 49.35
#